data_046fe5f859a552005b354526ff7a889a
#
_entry.id   046fe5f859a552005b354526ff7a889a
#
_cell.length_a   1.000
_cell.length_b   1.000
_cell.length_c   1.000
_cell.angle_alpha   90.00
_cell.angle_beta   90.00
_cell.angle_gamma   90.00
#
_symmetry.space_group_name_H-M   'P 1'
#
loop_
_entity.id
_entity.type
_entity.pdbx_description
1 polymer ?
#
loop_
_entity_poly.entity_id
_entity_poly.type
_entity_poly.pdbx_seq_one_letter_code
_entity_poly.pdbx_strand_id
1 'polypeptide(L)'
;MEDVSQGINVAIRKILKETNIPTEKISVVMLGTTHCTNAIVQRKELSKIGIIRLAKPATTAVAPMVGWPEDLSSQMSTQSFIASGGYEYNGDQIAEVDENEIREICQQMKGKVEAVAVIGVFSPVSNAQENQVAAIVQEEIGVPVTLSSEIGSVGLLERENASILNAALTETIAQMISGLKEALKNNDLEAAVYICQNDGTLMDLEKALNYPVLTIGCGPTNSIRGAAHLSSLTDALVVDVGGTTTDIGVLKNSFPRESSLATTIGGIRTNFRMPDVLSIGLGGGTLIHQEEPFRVGPDSLGYRILEESLSFGGKVLCTTDIAIANKTDHPVDGAISQNLDEALVFQAKEKIKELIEDAIDQMKTDSQEIPAILVGGGSIILPETMAGVSEVIIPDNYDAANAIGAALGEVAGEVNSVYSLEHHTQEEVVDIAIEAARQAAVTSGASQDTLKTVFVEVIPLAYLPKQAVNIKVKVAGKLSFSKATAMEKVRS
;
A
#
# COMPACT_ATOMS: atom_id res chain seq x y z
N MET A 1 -16.10 -14.50 -0.76
CA MET A 1 -14.79 -14.28 -1.42
C MET A 1 -14.17 -15.64 -1.63
N GLU A 2 -13.65 -15.95 -2.82
CA GLU A 2 -12.90 -17.19 -3.00
C GLU A 2 -11.66 -17.11 -2.10
N ASP A 3 -11.33 -18.22 -1.49
CA ASP A 3 -10.22 -18.36 -0.55
C ASP A 3 -8.89 -17.97 -1.22
N VAL A 4 -8.30 -16.84 -0.79
CA VAL A 4 -7.04 -16.31 -1.32
C VAL A 4 -5.92 -17.35 -1.24
N SER A 5 -5.97 -18.25 -0.25
CA SER A 5 -5.02 -19.36 -0.09
C SER A 5 -5.03 -20.32 -1.27
N GLN A 6 -6.19 -20.54 -1.90
CA GLN A 6 -6.31 -21.39 -3.08
C GLN A 6 -5.61 -20.77 -4.30
N GLY A 7 -5.79 -19.46 -4.52
CA GLY A 7 -5.13 -18.76 -5.61
C GLY A 7 -3.61 -18.80 -5.50
N ILE A 8 -3.08 -18.52 -4.31
CA ILE A 8 -1.65 -18.59 -4.00
C ILE A 8 -1.13 -20.03 -4.21
N ASN A 9 -1.85 -21.02 -3.70
CA ASN A 9 -1.47 -22.43 -3.82
C ASN A 9 -1.41 -22.90 -5.29
N VAL A 10 -2.39 -22.51 -6.11
CA VAL A 10 -2.42 -22.81 -7.56
C VAL A 10 -1.24 -22.16 -8.26
N ALA A 11 -0.96 -20.88 -7.99
CA ALA A 11 0.14 -20.15 -8.59
C ALA A 11 1.52 -20.77 -8.26
N ILE A 12 1.75 -21.13 -6.98
CA ILE A 12 2.98 -21.80 -6.55
C ILE A 12 3.15 -23.14 -7.27
N ARG A 13 2.11 -23.97 -7.30
CA ARG A 13 2.16 -25.28 -7.99
C ARG A 13 2.45 -25.14 -9.48
N LYS A 14 1.82 -24.16 -10.13
CA LYS A 14 2.05 -23.90 -11.55
C LYS A 14 3.51 -23.54 -11.81
N ILE A 15 4.07 -22.58 -11.07
CA ILE A 15 5.47 -22.16 -11.22
C ILE A 15 6.44 -23.32 -10.94
N LEU A 16 6.25 -24.06 -9.85
CA LEU A 16 7.12 -25.19 -9.53
C LEU A 16 7.10 -26.26 -10.62
N LYS A 17 5.93 -26.53 -11.20
CA LYS A 17 5.76 -27.50 -12.29
C LYS A 17 6.41 -27.02 -13.60
N GLU A 18 6.25 -25.76 -13.94
CA GLU A 18 6.77 -25.19 -15.19
C GLU A 18 8.30 -25.03 -15.16
N THR A 19 8.84 -24.59 -14.02
CA THR A 19 10.27 -24.33 -13.88
C THR A 19 11.11 -25.53 -13.49
N ASN A 20 10.48 -26.56 -12.89
CA ASN A 20 11.16 -27.72 -12.29
C ASN A 20 12.26 -27.33 -11.28
N ILE A 21 12.14 -26.16 -10.63
CA ILE A 21 13.08 -25.73 -9.59
C ILE A 21 12.81 -26.54 -8.33
N PRO A 22 13.81 -27.19 -7.73
CA PRO A 22 13.67 -27.87 -6.44
C PRO A 22 13.27 -26.89 -5.34
N THR A 23 12.32 -27.26 -4.48
CA THR A 23 11.80 -26.39 -3.41
C THR A 23 12.88 -25.93 -2.44
N GLU A 24 13.92 -26.76 -2.23
CA GLU A 24 15.06 -26.46 -1.35
C GLU A 24 15.95 -25.32 -1.88
N LYS A 25 15.79 -24.94 -3.15
CA LYS A 25 16.50 -23.79 -3.75
C LYS A 25 15.73 -22.48 -3.58
N ILE A 26 14.49 -22.54 -3.13
CA ILE A 26 13.67 -21.35 -2.89
C ILE A 26 13.87 -20.95 -1.44
N SER A 27 14.59 -19.87 -1.20
CA SER A 27 14.92 -19.39 0.14
C SER A 27 13.99 -18.30 0.63
N VAL A 28 13.30 -17.60 -0.28
CA VAL A 28 12.45 -16.46 0.04
C VAL A 28 11.20 -16.44 -0.84
N VAL A 29 10.08 -16.09 -0.25
CA VAL A 29 8.82 -15.76 -0.93
C VAL A 29 8.45 -14.32 -0.60
N MET A 30 8.20 -13.52 -1.64
CA MET A 30 7.79 -12.13 -1.52
C MET A 30 6.38 -11.96 -2.06
N LEU A 31 5.51 -11.34 -1.29
CA LEU A 31 4.10 -11.17 -1.63
C LEU A 31 3.70 -9.70 -1.66
N GLY A 32 3.23 -9.23 -2.81
CA GLY A 32 2.41 -8.02 -2.92
C GLY A 32 0.94 -8.39 -2.73
N THR A 33 0.19 -7.60 -1.98
CA THR A 33 -1.21 -7.89 -1.67
C THR A 33 -2.08 -6.65 -1.74
N THR A 34 -3.27 -6.77 -2.30
CA THR A 34 -4.32 -5.74 -2.28
C THR A 34 -5.38 -6.01 -1.20
N HIS A 35 -5.17 -6.99 -0.33
CA HIS A 35 -6.19 -7.49 0.60
C HIS A 35 -6.67 -6.38 1.54
N CYS A 36 -5.74 -5.67 2.18
CA CYS A 36 -6.04 -4.54 3.07
C CYS A 36 -6.70 -3.36 2.32
N THR A 37 -6.26 -3.06 1.11
CA THR A 37 -6.89 -2.04 0.27
C THR A 37 -8.34 -2.41 -0.04
N ASN A 38 -8.56 -3.66 -0.47
CA ASN A 38 -9.89 -4.16 -0.82
C ASN A 38 -10.83 -4.20 0.39
N ALA A 39 -10.34 -4.56 1.57
CA ALA A 39 -11.13 -4.56 2.80
C ALA A 39 -11.70 -3.16 3.09
N ILE A 40 -10.88 -2.12 2.98
CA ILE A 40 -11.30 -0.74 3.19
C ILE A 40 -12.25 -0.27 2.07
N VAL A 41 -11.91 -0.49 0.80
CA VAL A 41 -12.71 -0.02 -0.35
C VAL A 41 -14.06 -0.71 -0.42
N GLN A 42 -14.11 -2.01 -0.13
CA GLN A 42 -15.35 -2.80 -0.16
C GLN A 42 -16.12 -2.76 1.16
N ARG A 43 -15.59 -2.10 2.22
CA ARG A 43 -16.21 -2.04 3.54
C ARG A 43 -16.48 -3.43 4.15
N LYS A 44 -15.51 -4.35 4.03
CA LYS A 44 -15.66 -5.74 4.48
C LYS A 44 -14.45 -6.20 5.24
N GLU A 45 -14.65 -7.20 6.12
CA GLU A 45 -13.56 -7.85 6.87
C GLU A 45 -12.74 -6.86 7.72
N LEU A 46 -13.41 -5.84 8.28
CA LEU A 46 -12.80 -4.85 9.15
C LEU A 46 -13.13 -5.20 10.60
N SER A 47 -12.12 -5.18 11.47
CA SER A 47 -12.26 -5.42 12.90
C SER A 47 -13.09 -4.36 13.59
N LYS A 48 -13.78 -4.74 14.67
CA LYS A 48 -14.43 -3.80 15.61
C LYS A 48 -13.37 -3.15 16.48
N ILE A 49 -13.35 -1.82 16.53
CA ILE A 49 -12.24 -1.07 17.13
C ILE A 49 -12.64 -0.29 18.36
N GLY A 50 -11.73 -0.29 19.36
CA GLY A 50 -11.67 0.70 20.41
C GLY A 50 -10.71 1.83 20.03
N ILE A 51 -11.09 3.07 20.32
CA ILE A 51 -10.25 4.26 20.10
C ILE A 51 -10.03 4.95 21.42
N ILE A 52 -8.78 5.12 21.85
CA ILE A 52 -8.40 5.88 23.04
C ILE A 52 -7.52 7.04 22.60
N ARG A 53 -8.04 8.26 22.64
CA ARG A 53 -7.26 9.48 22.38
C ARG A 53 -6.82 10.11 23.70
N LEU A 54 -5.51 10.19 23.93
CA LEU A 54 -4.88 10.86 25.09
C LEU A 54 -4.76 12.35 24.76
N ALA A 55 -5.72 13.13 25.21
CA ALA A 55 -5.86 14.50 24.72
C ALA A 55 -6.60 15.47 25.66
N LYS A 56 -7.15 15.04 26.80
CA LYS A 56 -7.75 15.98 27.76
C LYS A 56 -6.71 16.77 28.51
N PRO A 57 -6.98 18.05 28.74
CA PRO A 57 -8.19 18.81 28.41
C PRO A 57 -8.20 19.38 26.97
N ALA A 58 -7.10 19.24 26.21
CA ALA A 58 -7.02 19.72 24.84
C ALA A 58 -7.96 18.94 23.89
N THR A 59 -8.07 19.28 22.65
CA THR A 59 -8.75 18.60 21.51
C THR A 59 -10.12 17.96 21.75
N THR A 60 -10.78 18.21 22.89
CA THR A 60 -12.09 17.62 23.22
C THR A 60 -13.23 18.13 22.32
N ALA A 61 -13.03 19.25 21.63
CA ALA A 61 -14.02 19.83 20.71
C ALA A 61 -14.13 19.07 19.37
N VAL A 62 -13.16 18.20 19.04
CA VAL A 62 -13.14 17.43 17.80
C VAL A 62 -13.23 15.95 18.14
N ALA A 63 -14.33 15.32 17.74
CA ALA A 63 -14.51 13.89 17.97
C ALA A 63 -13.53 13.04 17.15
N PRO A 64 -13.11 11.86 17.63
CA PRO A 64 -12.45 10.88 16.80
C PRO A 64 -13.31 10.53 15.57
N MET A 65 -12.64 10.19 14.46
CA MET A 65 -13.29 9.85 13.18
C MET A 65 -14.13 10.99 12.57
N VAL A 66 -13.84 12.26 12.91
CA VAL A 66 -14.53 13.39 12.27
C VAL A 66 -14.32 13.36 10.76
N GLY A 67 -15.42 13.50 10.01
CA GLY A 67 -15.39 13.50 8.53
C GLY A 67 -15.24 12.12 7.86
N TRP A 68 -15.34 11.04 8.62
CA TRP A 68 -15.33 9.69 8.04
C TRP A 68 -16.65 9.38 7.31
N PRO A 69 -16.58 8.60 6.19
CA PRO A 69 -17.77 8.06 5.55
C PRO A 69 -18.59 7.19 6.53
N GLU A 70 -19.90 7.43 6.57
CA GLU A 70 -20.80 6.74 7.52
C GLU A 70 -20.86 5.23 7.26
N ASP A 71 -20.81 4.83 5.99
CA ASP A 71 -20.79 3.43 5.56
C ASP A 71 -19.57 2.67 6.10
N LEU A 72 -18.41 3.33 6.18
CA LEU A 72 -17.18 2.73 6.69
C LEU A 72 -17.15 2.71 8.22
N SER A 73 -17.50 3.81 8.86
CA SER A 73 -17.50 3.92 10.33
C SER A 73 -18.49 2.95 10.99
N SER A 74 -19.65 2.72 10.36
CA SER A 74 -20.66 1.78 10.86
C SER A 74 -20.19 0.32 10.81
N GLN A 75 -19.39 -0.06 9.82
CA GLN A 75 -18.84 -1.43 9.71
C GLN A 75 -17.90 -1.79 10.88
N MET A 76 -17.13 -0.83 11.36
CA MET A 76 -16.16 -1.06 12.43
C MET A 76 -16.76 -1.03 13.83
N SER A 77 -18.06 -0.66 14.00
CA SER A 77 -18.77 -0.63 15.29
C SER A 77 -17.94 -0.02 16.42
N THR A 78 -17.35 1.16 16.17
CA THR A 78 -16.32 1.76 17.02
C THR A 78 -16.81 2.16 18.41
N GLN A 79 -15.95 1.98 19.42
CA GLN A 79 -16.06 2.54 20.76
C GLN A 79 -14.98 3.59 20.93
N SER A 80 -15.32 4.89 20.99
CA SER A 80 -14.32 5.96 21.05
C SER A 80 -14.36 6.73 22.37
N PHE A 81 -13.17 6.98 22.91
CA PHE A 81 -12.98 7.68 24.18
C PHE A 81 -11.85 8.71 24.05
N ILE A 82 -12.01 9.84 24.72
CA ILE A 82 -10.96 10.84 24.91
C ILE A 82 -10.59 10.81 26.39
N ALA A 83 -9.35 10.48 26.69
CA ALA A 83 -8.82 10.35 28.05
C ALA A 83 -7.78 11.44 28.37
N SER A 84 -7.45 11.56 29.65
CA SER A 84 -6.40 12.44 30.14
C SER A 84 -5.04 12.02 29.58
N GLY A 85 -4.20 12.99 29.20
CA GLY A 85 -2.88 12.73 28.63
C GLY A 85 -2.55 13.63 27.45
N GLY A 86 -1.49 13.24 26.74
CA GLY A 86 -0.91 13.94 25.61
C GLY A 86 0.26 14.82 26.01
N TYR A 87 0.99 15.27 24.99
CA TYR A 87 2.15 16.14 25.15
C TYR A 87 1.94 17.46 24.42
N GLU A 88 2.65 18.47 24.87
CA GLU A 88 2.90 19.68 24.09
C GLU A 88 3.97 19.37 23.04
N TYR A 89 4.11 20.26 22.07
CA TYR A 89 5.09 20.15 21.00
C TYR A 89 6.56 20.09 21.49
N ASN A 90 6.85 20.58 22.69
CA ASN A 90 8.17 20.60 23.33
C ASN A 90 8.45 19.36 24.21
N GLY A 91 7.49 18.43 24.28
CA GLY A 91 7.58 17.20 25.08
C GLY A 91 7.08 17.34 26.52
N ASP A 92 6.63 18.53 26.95
CA ASP A 92 5.97 18.69 28.24
C ASP A 92 4.62 17.97 28.22
N GLN A 93 4.24 17.36 29.33
CA GLN A 93 2.94 16.69 29.43
C GLN A 93 1.81 17.71 29.51
N ILE A 94 0.77 17.55 28.69
CA ILE A 94 -0.50 18.30 28.82
C ILE A 94 -1.20 17.85 30.10
N ALA A 95 -1.23 16.54 30.33
CA ALA A 95 -1.73 15.90 31.54
C ALA A 95 -1.06 14.54 31.71
N GLU A 96 -1.06 14.03 32.95
CA GLU A 96 -0.69 12.65 33.21
C GLU A 96 -1.82 11.70 32.76
N VAL A 97 -1.45 10.45 32.43
CA VAL A 97 -2.41 9.39 32.17
C VAL A 97 -3.06 8.97 33.50
N ASP A 98 -4.37 9.06 33.57
CA ASP A 98 -5.14 8.49 34.70
C ASP A 98 -5.41 6.99 34.42
N GLU A 99 -4.65 6.10 35.08
CA GLU A 99 -4.78 4.66 34.91
C GLU A 99 -6.16 4.14 35.27
N ASN A 100 -6.86 4.75 36.26
CA ASN A 100 -8.21 4.34 36.60
C ASN A 100 -9.20 4.68 35.48
N GLU A 101 -9.09 5.89 34.91
CA GLU A 101 -9.87 6.28 33.71
C GLU A 101 -9.64 5.26 32.56
N ILE A 102 -8.39 4.88 32.30
CA ILE A 102 -8.08 3.90 31.23
C ILE A 102 -8.67 2.53 31.54
N ARG A 103 -8.55 2.03 32.78
CA ARG A 103 -9.15 0.74 33.19
C ARG A 103 -10.69 0.75 33.07
N GLU A 104 -11.35 1.85 33.44
CA GLU A 104 -12.78 2.02 33.25
C GLU A 104 -13.18 2.00 31.75
N ILE A 105 -12.40 2.66 30.90
CA ILE A 105 -12.58 2.61 29.44
C ILE A 105 -12.40 1.16 28.92
N CYS A 106 -11.37 0.45 29.39
CA CYS A 106 -11.15 -0.95 29.02
C CYS A 106 -12.34 -1.84 29.40
N GLN A 107 -12.94 -1.65 30.59
CA GLN A 107 -14.12 -2.42 31.00
C GLN A 107 -15.33 -2.15 30.09
N GLN A 108 -15.49 -0.92 29.57
CA GLN A 108 -16.56 -0.59 28.64
C GLN A 108 -16.36 -1.25 27.27
N MET A 109 -15.11 -1.41 26.82
CA MET A 109 -14.72 -2.03 25.55
C MET A 109 -14.69 -3.55 25.58
N LYS A 110 -14.45 -4.16 26.74
CA LYS A 110 -14.22 -5.60 26.91
C LYS A 110 -15.33 -6.44 26.27
N GLY A 111 -14.96 -7.34 25.36
CA GLY A 111 -15.87 -8.22 24.62
C GLY A 111 -16.64 -7.51 23.49
N LYS A 112 -16.40 -6.22 23.24
CA LYS A 112 -17.04 -5.45 22.16
C LYS A 112 -16.09 -5.05 21.04
N VAL A 113 -14.79 -5.06 21.30
CA VAL A 113 -13.75 -4.67 20.35
C VAL A 113 -12.79 -5.81 20.09
N GLU A 114 -12.20 -5.84 18.91
CA GLU A 114 -11.26 -6.85 18.42
C GLU A 114 -9.82 -6.29 18.31
N ALA A 115 -9.70 -4.96 18.26
CA ALA A 115 -8.42 -4.26 18.31
C ALA A 115 -8.61 -2.86 18.94
N VAL A 116 -7.53 -2.24 19.42
CA VAL A 116 -7.55 -0.89 19.99
C VAL A 116 -6.50 -0.01 19.32
N ALA A 117 -6.90 1.21 18.93
CA ALA A 117 -5.98 2.27 18.52
C ALA A 117 -5.79 3.25 19.70
N VAL A 118 -4.53 3.49 20.08
CA VAL A 118 -4.14 4.47 21.09
C VAL A 118 -3.45 5.63 20.42
N ILE A 119 -3.96 6.84 20.62
CA ILE A 119 -3.50 8.05 19.95
C ILE A 119 -3.18 9.13 20.98
N GLY A 120 -1.94 9.57 21.06
CA GLY A 120 -1.53 10.70 21.90
C GLY A 120 -1.37 12.00 21.10
N VAL A 121 -1.82 13.12 21.67
CA VAL A 121 -1.44 14.43 21.13
C VAL A 121 0.09 14.54 21.20
N PHE A 122 0.73 14.91 20.10
CA PHE A 122 2.20 14.95 19.94
C PHE A 122 2.96 13.68 20.38
N SER A 123 2.34 12.50 20.31
CA SER A 123 3.01 11.23 20.64
C SER A 123 4.26 10.91 19.78
N PRO A 124 4.45 11.43 18.57
CA PRO A 124 5.75 11.30 17.88
C PRO A 124 6.93 11.98 18.58
N VAL A 125 6.67 12.90 19.51
CA VAL A 125 7.73 13.51 20.36
C VAL A 125 8.06 12.61 21.56
N SER A 126 7.04 11.94 22.13
CA SER A 126 7.22 10.97 23.22
C SER A 126 6.07 9.97 23.22
N ASN A 127 6.37 8.70 23.06
CA ASN A 127 5.41 7.61 23.06
C ASN A 127 5.16 6.98 24.42
N ALA A 128 5.74 7.53 25.49
CA ALA A 128 5.68 6.91 26.83
C ALA A 128 4.24 6.70 27.32
N GLN A 129 3.36 7.68 27.12
CA GLN A 129 1.96 7.55 27.54
C GLN A 129 1.18 6.55 26.68
N GLU A 130 1.42 6.48 25.36
CA GLU A 130 0.80 5.46 24.50
C GLU A 130 1.23 4.05 24.94
N ASN A 131 2.51 3.84 25.23
CA ASN A 131 3.05 2.58 25.76
C ASN A 131 2.42 2.19 27.10
N GLN A 132 2.25 3.16 28.01
CA GLN A 132 1.60 2.93 29.30
C GLN A 132 0.14 2.46 29.11
N VAL A 133 -0.61 3.14 28.24
CA VAL A 133 -2.00 2.77 27.94
C VAL A 133 -2.09 1.42 27.21
N ALA A 134 -1.18 1.14 26.28
CA ALA A 134 -1.11 -0.16 25.62
C ALA A 134 -0.92 -1.33 26.59
N ALA A 135 -0.04 -1.16 27.60
CA ALA A 135 0.17 -2.16 28.62
C ALA A 135 -1.10 -2.43 29.43
N ILE A 136 -1.87 -1.37 29.79
CA ILE A 136 -3.15 -1.50 30.49
C ILE A 136 -4.21 -2.20 29.61
N VAL A 137 -4.29 -1.83 28.31
CA VAL A 137 -5.23 -2.46 27.37
C VAL A 137 -4.89 -3.95 27.22
N GLN A 138 -3.61 -4.29 27.10
CA GLN A 138 -3.17 -5.68 27.00
C GLN A 138 -3.51 -6.48 28.28
N GLU A 139 -3.32 -5.89 29.46
CA GLU A 139 -3.68 -6.52 30.75
C GLU A 139 -5.19 -6.73 30.89
N GLU A 140 -6.01 -5.72 30.55
CA GLU A 140 -7.47 -5.73 30.84
C GLU A 140 -8.30 -6.42 29.77
N ILE A 141 -7.92 -6.28 28.49
CA ILE A 141 -8.71 -6.75 27.34
C ILE A 141 -7.98 -7.88 26.57
N GLY A 142 -6.65 -7.76 26.35
CA GLY A 142 -5.83 -8.74 25.67
C GLY A 142 -6.03 -8.78 24.14
N VAL A 143 -6.32 -7.64 23.52
CA VAL A 143 -6.48 -7.49 22.07
C VAL A 143 -5.29 -6.75 21.45
N PRO A 144 -5.04 -6.87 20.14
CA PRO A 144 -4.01 -6.11 19.46
C PRO A 144 -4.15 -4.59 19.68
N VAL A 145 -3.03 -3.90 19.89
CA VAL A 145 -2.99 -2.45 20.11
C VAL A 145 -2.14 -1.80 19.04
N THR A 146 -2.67 -0.79 18.39
CA THR A 146 -1.94 0.10 17.47
C THR A 146 -1.58 1.38 18.20
N LEU A 147 -0.30 1.76 18.21
CA LEU A 147 0.19 3.03 18.73
C LEU A 147 0.35 4.05 17.61
N SER A 148 -0.22 5.23 17.78
CA SER A 148 -0.21 6.22 16.71
C SER A 148 1.18 6.78 16.42
N SER A 149 2.07 6.80 17.42
CA SER A 149 3.48 7.20 17.28
C SER A 149 4.28 6.32 16.33
N GLU A 150 3.85 5.09 16.11
CA GLU A 150 4.52 4.11 15.24
C GLU A 150 3.96 4.11 13.79
N ILE A 151 2.76 4.71 13.60
CA ILE A 151 2.09 4.73 12.30
C ILE A 151 2.38 6.01 11.51
N GLY A 152 2.40 7.15 12.19
CA GLY A 152 2.48 8.43 11.49
C GLY A 152 3.28 9.50 12.22
N SER A 153 3.52 10.60 11.50
CA SER A 153 4.25 11.76 11.99
C SER A 153 3.35 12.79 12.69
N VAL A 154 3.85 13.99 12.88
CA VAL A 154 3.10 15.13 13.40
C VAL A 154 1.86 15.39 12.53
N GLY A 155 0.72 15.68 13.16
CA GLY A 155 -0.60 15.82 12.54
C GLY A 155 -1.59 14.86 13.22
N LEU A 156 -2.37 15.38 14.20
CA LEU A 156 -3.18 14.52 15.07
C LEU A 156 -4.23 13.73 14.29
N LEU A 157 -5.05 14.40 13.49
CA LEU A 157 -6.23 13.77 12.88
C LEU A 157 -5.85 12.76 11.80
N GLU A 158 -4.92 13.10 10.93
CA GLU A 158 -4.44 12.20 9.88
C GLU A 158 -3.70 10.98 10.46
N ARG A 159 -2.92 11.18 11.53
CA ARG A 159 -2.24 10.08 12.25
C ARG A 159 -3.25 9.20 12.98
N GLU A 160 -4.24 9.80 13.63
CA GLU A 160 -5.36 9.06 14.24
C GLU A 160 -6.07 8.20 13.19
N ASN A 161 -6.42 8.80 12.05
CA ASN A 161 -7.09 8.09 10.96
C ASN A 161 -6.26 6.89 10.48
N ALA A 162 -4.97 7.08 10.28
CA ALA A 162 -4.06 6.00 9.86
C ALA A 162 -3.99 4.88 10.92
N SER A 163 -3.95 5.24 12.21
CA SER A 163 -3.90 4.27 13.32
C SER A 163 -5.19 3.49 13.48
N ILE A 164 -6.34 4.13 13.28
CA ILE A 164 -7.65 3.49 13.28
C ILE A 164 -7.76 2.49 12.11
N LEU A 165 -7.33 2.90 10.90
CA LEU A 165 -7.29 1.99 9.74
C LEU A 165 -6.35 0.80 9.99
N ASN A 166 -5.21 1.03 10.62
CA ASN A 166 -4.28 -0.05 10.98
C ASN A 166 -4.95 -1.06 11.92
N ALA A 167 -5.56 -0.59 13.00
CA ALA A 167 -6.27 -1.44 13.95
C ALA A 167 -7.42 -2.21 13.28
N ALA A 168 -8.14 -1.60 12.33
CA ALA A 168 -9.22 -2.23 11.61
C ALA A 168 -8.79 -3.40 10.70
N LEU A 169 -7.53 -3.43 10.30
CA LEU A 169 -6.98 -4.40 9.35
C LEU A 169 -6.26 -5.58 10.02
N THR A 170 -6.15 -5.61 11.33
CA THR A 170 -5.37 -6.64 12.05
C THR A 170 -5.85 -8.06 11.78
N GLU A 171 -7.16 -8.31 11.79
CA GLU A 171 -7.72 -9.62 11.47
C GLU A 171 -7.57 -9.97 9.99
N THR A 172 -7.80 -9.00 9.11
CA THR A 172 -7.66 -9.15 7.65
C THR A 172 -6.26 -9.63 7.27
N ILE A 173 -5.22 -9.01 7.81
CA ILE A 173 -3.83 -9.40 7.51
C ILE A 173 -3.46 -10.73 8.16
N ALA A 174 -3.96 -11.01 9.36
CA ALA A 174 -3.71 -12.28 10.05
C ALA A 174 -4.28 -13.47 9.27
N GLN A 175 -5.49 -13.35 8.75
CA GLN A 175 -6.11 -14.37 7.90
C GLN A 175 -5.33 -14.59 6.60
N MET A 176 -4.91 -13.51 5.94
CA MET A 176 -4.10 -13.58 4.72
C MET A 176 -2.75 -14.28 4.98
N ILE A 177 -2.05 -13.92 6.05
CA ILE A 177 -0.77 -14.54 6.43
C ILE A 177 -0.96 -16.02 6.78
N SER A 178 -2.04 -16.38 7.48
CA SER A 178 -2.37 -17.78 7.79
C SER A 178 -2.57 -18.59 6.51
N GLY A 179 -3.35 -18.09 5.56
CA GLY A 179 -3.57 -18.72 4.26
C GLY A 179 -2.28 -18.88 3.45
N LEU A 180 -1.40 -17.87 3.48
CA LEU A 180 -0.08 -17.94 2.83
C LEU A 180 0.80 -19.04 3.47
N LYS A 181 0.91 -19.07 4.80
CA LYS A 181 1.67 -20.11 5.53
C LYS A 181 1.15 -21.52 5.20
N GLU A 182 -0.15 -21.69 5.11
CA GLU A 182 -0.77 -22.95 4.72
C GLU A 182 -0.43 -23.34 3.27
N ALA A 183 -0.50 -22.40 2.33
CA ALA A 183 -0.15 -22.63 0.94
C ALA A 183 1.32 -23.04 0.77
N LEU A 184 2.23 -22.41 1.50
CA LEU A 184 3.67 -22.77 1.51
C LEU A 184 3.87 -24.19 2.05
N LYS A 185 3.24 -24.51 3.18
CA LYS A 185 3.30 -25.86 3.78
C LYS A 185 2.77 -26.94 2.84
N ASN A 186 1.65 -26.69 2.15
CA ASN A 186 1.03 -27.62 1.20
C ASN A 186 1.88 -27.88 -0.06
N ASN A 187 2.92 -27.08 -0.29
CA ASN A 187 3.86 -27.22 -1.40
C ASN A 187 5.29 -27.54 -0.95
N ASP A 188 5.48 -27.95 0.30
CA ASP A 188 6.79 -28.30 0.90
C ASP A 188 7.83 -27.17 0.71
N LEU A 189 7.38 -25.90 0.85
CA LEU A 189 8.24 -24.71 0.75
C LEU A 189 8.63 -24.23 2.15
N GLU A 190 9.90 -24.42 2.51
CA GLU A 190 10.52 -23.84 3.72
C GLU A 190 11.29 -22.57 3.32
N ALA A 191 10.59 -21.45 3.16
CA ALA A 191 11.15 -20.19 2.73
C ALA A 191 10.80 -19.05 3.70
N ALA A 192 11.72 -18.08 3.86
CA ALA A 192 11.41 -16.84 4.55
C ALA A 192 10.36 -16.06 3.78
N VAL A 193 9.41 -15.45 4.48
CA VAL A 193 8.31 -14.71 3.84
C VAL A 193 8.44 -13.23 4.14
N TYR A 194 8.31 -12.43 3.09
CA TYR A 194 8.27 -10.97 3.16
C TYR A 194 7.04 -10.43 2.44
N ILE A 195 6.47 -9.37 2.98
CA ILE A 195 5.33 -8.65 2.42
C ILE A 195 5.80 -7.31 1.88
N CYS A 196 5.33 -6.95 0.68
CA CYS A 196 5.63 -5.64 0.08
C CYS A 196 4.89 -4.51 0.81
N GLN A 197 5.60 -3.43 1.06
CA GLN A 197 5.05 -2.19 1.59
C GLN A 197 4.63 -1.25 0.45
N ASN A 198 3.83 -0.25 0.80
CA ASN A 198 3.34 0.80 -0.11
C ASN A 198 4.45 1.61 -0.79
N ASP A 199 5.63 1.69 -0.19
CA ASP A 199 6.80 2.38 -0.72
C ASP A 199 7.72 1.51 -1.58
N GLY A 200 7.34 0.24 -1.81
CA GLY A 200 8.09 -0.75 -2.60
C GLY A 200 9.20 -1.45 -1.83
N THR A 201 9.30 -1.26 -0.53
CA THR A 201 10.21 -2.03 0.33
C THR A 201 9.51 -3.26 0.89
N LEU A 202 10.29 -4.12 1.56
CA LEU A 202 9.82 -5.35 2.15
C LEU A 202 9.77 -5.25 3.67
N MET A 203 8.79 -5.90 4.27
CA MET A 203 8.70 -6.12 5.70
C MET A 203 8.50 -7.61 5.99
N ASP A 204 8.97 -8.05 7.14
CA ASP A 204 8.72 -9.42 7.62
C ASP A 204 7.27 -9.59 8.08
N LEU A 205 6.89 -10.83 8.40
CA LEU A 205 5.51 -11.15 8.80
C LEU A 205 5.10 -10.50 10.11
N GLU A 206 6.02 -10.33 11.06
CA GLU A 206 5.73 -9.70 12.35
C GLU A 206 5.39 -8.22 12.16
N LYS A 207 6.20 -7.51 11.38
CA LYS A 207 5.93 -6.12 11.03
C LYS A 207 4.63 -5.99 10.23
N ALA A 208 4.33 -6.93 9.32
CA ALA A 208 3.08 -6.92 8.56
C ALA A 208 1.84 -7.12 9.45
N LEU A 209 1.92 -7.99 10.46
CA LEU A 209 0.86 -8.19 11.45
C LEU A 209 0.61 -6.94 12.30
N ASN A 210 1.68 -6.25 12.70
CA ASN A 210 1.59 -5.04 13.52
C ASN A 210 1.15 -3.80 12.71
N TYR A 211 1.58 -3.72 11.43
CA TYR A 211 1.38 -2.56 10.56
C TYR A 211 0.74 -2.91 9.21
N PRO A 212 -0.44 -3.56 9.19
CA PRO A 212 -1.12 -3.93 7.95
C PRO A 212 -1.42 -2.74 7.02
N VAL A 213 -1.60 -1.55 7.56
CA VAL A 213 -1.82 -0.32 6.79
C VAL A 213 -0.69 -0.03 5.80
N LEU A 214 0.53 -0.49 6.08
CA LEU A 214 1.69 -0.31 5.18
C LEU A 214 1.60 -1.17 3.91
N THR A 215 0.68 -2.13 3.81
CA THR A 215 0.46 -2.90 2.57
C THR A 215 -0.44 -2.19 1.57
N ILE A 216 -1.13 -1.13 2.00
CA ILE A 216 -2.08 -0.40 1.15
C ILE A 216 -1.34 0.31 0.02
N GLY A 217 -1.71 0.01 -1.23
CA GLY A 217 -1.08 0.62 -2.42
C GLY A 217 0.25 -0.02 -2.85
N CYS A 218 0.66 -1.16 -2.27
CA CYS A 218 1.89 -1.85 -2.68
C CYS A 218 1.81 -2.40 -4.12
N GLY A 219 0.61 -2.71 -4.63
CA GLY A 219 0.42 -3.22 -5.99
C GLY A 219 0.96 -2.27 -7.06
N PRO A 220 0.44 -1.05 -7.20
CA PRO A 220 0.97 -0.07 -8.14
C PRO A 220 2.47 0.21 -7.96
N THR A 221 2.95 0.27 -6.73
CA THR A 221 4.38 0.46 -6.44
C THR A 221 5.23 -0.66 -7.01
N ASN A 222 4.81 -1.92 -6.83
CA ASN A 222 5.51 -3.07 -7.40
C ASN A 222 5.50 -2.99 -8.93
N SER A 223 4.37 -2.65 -9.56
CA SER A 223 4.29 -2.50 -11.02
C SER A 223 5.24 -1.42 -11.54
N ILE A 224 5.35 -0.28 -10.85
CA ILE A 224 6.30 0.78 -11.23
C ILE A 224 7.75 0.29 -11.10
N ARG A 225 8.10 -0.41 -10.02
CA ARG A 225 9.44 -0.98 -9.84
C ARG A 225 9.77 -2.06 -10.86
N GLY A 226 8.81 -2.94 -11.16
CA GLY A 226 8.96 -3.96 -12.20
C GLY A 226 9.13 -3.34 -13.58
N ALA A 227 8.34 -2.32 -13.91
CA ALA A 227 8.45 -1.56 -15.15
C ALA A 227 9.84 -0.90 -15.31
N ALA A 228 10.34 -0.27 -14.24
CA ALA A 228 11.69 0.31 -14.21
C ALA A 228 12.77 -0.74 -14.50
N HIS A 229 12.67 -1.90 -13.89
CA HIS A 229 13.63 -3.00 -14.11
C HIS A 229 13.58 -3.53 -15.54
N LEU A 230 12.37 -3.79 -16.05
CA LEU A 230 12.17 -4.37 -17.38
C LEU A 230 12.57 -3.41 -18.50
N SER A 231 12.34 -2.12 -18.35
CA SER A 231 12.68 -1.10 -19.36
C SER A 231 14.09 -0.53 -19.21
N SER A 232 14.72 -0.68 -18.04
CA SER A 232 15.97 -0.01 -17.66
C SER A 232 15.91 1.53 -17.69
N LEU A 233 14.72 2.11 -17.68
CA LEU A 233 14.50 3.57 -17.57
C LEU A 233 14.53 4.02 -16.11
N THR A 234 15.00 5.24 -15.89
CA THR A 234 15.05 5.88 -14.57
C THR A 234 13.93 6.90 -14.34
N ASP A 235 13.42 7.48 -15.43
CA ASP A 235 12.39 8.49 -15.42
C ASP A 235 11.37 8.19 -16.54
N ALA A 236 10.13 7.95 -16.20
CA ALA A 236 9.05 7.59 -17.12
C ALA A 236 7.67 7.72 -16.44
N LEU A 237 6.61 7.76 -17.24
CA LEU A 237 5.28 7.32 -16.79
C LEU A 237 5.24 5.80 -16.80
N VAL A 238 4.58 5.22 -15.81
CA VAL A 238 4.26 3.78 -15.80
C VAL A 238 2.75 3.67 -15.82
N VAL A 239 2.23 2.94 -16.77
CA VAL A 239 0.79 2.71 -16.97
C VAL A 239 0.53 1.22 -16.81
N ASP A 240 0.01 0.83 -15.65
CA ASP A 240 -0.33 -0.56 -15.34
C ASP A 240 -1.81 -0.81 -15.63
N VAL A 241 -2.09 -1.55 -16.69
CA VAL A 241 -3.46 -1.85 -17.13
C VAL A 241 -3.85 -3.24 -16.67
N GLY A 242 -4.72 -3.27 -15.67
CA GLY A 242 -5.33 -4.50 -15.18
C GLY A 242 -6.60 -4.91 -15.90
N GLY A 243 -7.35 -5.81 -15.30
CA GLY A 243 -8.65 -6.25 -15.83
C GLY A 243 -9.78 -5.23 -15.58
N THR A 244 -9.68 -4.41 -14.53
CA THR A 244 -10.75 -3.49 -14.09
C THR A 244 -10.31 -2.04 -14.05
N THR A 245 -9.06 -1.78 -13.73
CA THR A 245 -8.49 -0.43 -13.53
C THR A 245 -7.18 -0.28 -14.29
N THR A 246 -6.82 0.96 -14.55
CA THR A 246 -5.48 1.38 -14.96
C THR A 246 -4.91 2.26 -13.88
N ASP A 247 -3.72 1.90 -13.40
CA ASP A 247 -2.94 2.66 -12.44
C ASP A 247 -1.80 3.38 -13.15
N ILE A 248 -1.75 4.71 -13.01
CA ILE A 248 -0.74 5.56 -13.63
C ILE A 248 0.14 6.13 -12.54
N GLY A 249 1.42 5.85 -12.59
CA GLY A 249 2.42 6.38 -11.67
C GLY A 249 3.59 7.01 -12.39
N VAL A 250 4.42 7.72 -11.65
CA VAL A 250 5.63 8.36 -12.17
C VAL A 250 6.85 7.69 -11.55
N LEU A 251 7.74 7.24 -12.42
CA LEU A 251 9.08 6.79 -12.07
C LEU A 251 10.02 8.00 -12.07
N LYS A 252 10.74 8.19 -10.98
CA LYS A 252 11.74 9.26 -10.83
C LYS A 252 13.00 8.70 -10.19
N ASN A 253 14.15 8.83 -10.85
CA ASN A 253 15.43 8.25 -10.39
C ASN A 253 15.32 6.75 -10.03
N SER A 254 14.60 5.96 -10.81
CA SER A 254 14.33 4.52 -10.61
C SER A 254 13.45 4.17 -9.41
N PHE A 255 12.80 5.17 -8.77
CA PHE A 255 11.84 4.96 -7.67
C PHE A 255 10.47 5.52 -8.02
N PRO A 256 9.39 4.92 -7.50
CA PRO A 256 8.07 5.53 -7.57
C PRO A 256 8.08 6.91 -6.93
N ARG A 257 7.52 7.91 -7.62
CA ARG A 257 7.28 9.23 -7.02
C ARG A 257 6.32 9.08 -5.87
N GLU A 258 6.67 9.63 -4.71
CA GLU A 258 5.78 9.67 -3.56
C GLU A 258 4.86 10.90 -3.60
N SER A 259 3.63 10.73 -3.14
CA SER A 259 2.72 11.87 -2.95
C SER A 259 3.27 12.80 -1.87
N SER A 260 3.32 14.09 -2.18
CA SER A 260 3.71 15.13 -1.23
C SER A 260 2.60 15.53 -0.28
N LEU A 261 1.38 15.14 -0.58
CA LEU A 261 0.17 15.46 0.18
C LEU A 261 -0.31 14.28 1.02
N ALA A 262 -1.11 14.59 2.03
CA ALA A 262 -1.84 13.57 2.76
C ALA A 262 -2.71 12.75 1.80
N THR A 263 -2.56 11.44 1.84
CA THR A 263 -3.26 10.53 0.93
C THR A 263 -4.64 10.18 1.46
N THR A 264 -5.61 10.06 0.56
CA THR A 264 -6.97 9.66 0.89
C THR A 264 -7.20 8.18 0.55
N ILE A 265 -7.60 7.38 1.54
CA ILE A 265 -7.88 5.96 1.39
C ILE A 265 -9.32 5.71 1.80
N GLY A 266 -10.13 5.16 0.90
CA GLY A 266 -11.54 4.88 1.18
C GLY A 266 -12.37 6.11 1.58
N GLY A 267 -11.93 7.33 1.23
CA GLY A 267 -12.52 8.60 1.63
C GLY A 267 -11.91 9.20 2.91
N ILE A 268 -10.88 8.57 3.49
CA ILE A 268 -10.25 8.99 4.74
C ILE A 268 -8.87 9.56 4.49
N ARG A 269 -8.63 10.77 4.96
CA ARG A 269 -7.33 11.44 4.86
C ARG A 269 -6.36 10.90 5.91
N THR A 270 -5.16 10.49 5.47
CA THR A 270 -4.10 9.91 6.29
C THR A 270 -2.77 10.65 6.07
N ASN A 271 -1.80 10.47 6.96
CA ASN A 271 -0.49 11.12 6.89
C ASN A 271 0.69 10.17 6.62
N PHE A 272 0.43 8.92 6.27
CA PHE A 272 1.52 8.06 5.83
C PHE A 272 1.78 8.25 4.33
N ARG A 273 3.03 8.00 3.93
CA ARG A 273 3.45 8.16 2.55
C ARG A 273 2.87 7.05 1.67
N MET A 274 2.43 7.45 0.51
CA MET A 274 1.93 6.56 -0.52
C MET A 274 2.59 6.91 -1.85
N PRO A 275 2.72 5.96 -2.76
CA PRO A 275 3.10 6.29 -4.14
C PRO A 275 2.07 7.27 -4.73
N ASP A 276 2.57 8.20 -5.51
CA ASP A 276 1.71 9.12 -6.29
C ASP A 276 1.19 8.36 -7.50
N VAL A 277 -0.02 7.84 -7.37
CA VAL A 277 -0.68 7.00 -8.36
C VAL A 277 -2.10 7.49 -8.59
N LEU A 278 -2.48 7.62 -9.84
CA LEU A 278 -3.85 7.88 -10.27
C LEU A 278 -4.45 6.57 -10.81
N SER A 279 -5.55 6.13 -10.19
CA SER A 279 -6.32 4.98 -10.67
C SER A 279 -7.57 5.44 -11.39
N ILE A 280 -7.80 4.91 -12.60
CA ILE A 280 -9.00 5.14 -13.38
C ILE A 280 -9.74 3.83 -13.67
N GLY A 281 -11.07 3.88 -13.81
CA GLY A 281 -11.93 2.74 -14.10
C GLY A 281 -11.86 2.29 -15.58
N LEU A 282 -10.66 2.06 -16.07
CA LEU A 282 -10.36 1.58 -17.41
C LEU A 282 -9.46 0.36 -17.32
N GLY A 283 -9.88 -0.78 -17.82
CA GLY A 283 -9.10 -2.02 -17.85
C GLY A 283 -9.61 -2.95 -18.93
N GLY A 284 -9.03 -4.14 -19.08
CA GLY A 284 -9.39 -5.09 -20.13
C GLY A 284 -10.86 -5.54 -20.13
N GLY A 285 -11.49 -5.58 -18.93
CA GLY A 285 -12.91 -5.95 -18.79
C GLY A 285 -13.88 -4.78 -18.71
N THR A 286 -13.42 -3.53 -18.95
CA THR A 286 -14.28 -2.35 -18.86
C THR A 286 -15.38 -2.36 -19.90
N LEU A 287 -16.62 -2.08 -19.49
CA LEU A 287 -17.81 -2.18 -20.34
C LEU A 287 -17.89 -1.04 -21.37
N ILE A 288 -18.38 -1.39 -22.57
CA ILE A 288 -18.70 -0.42 -23.62
C ILE A 288 -20.20 -0.23 -23.64
N HIS A 289 -20.66 0.97 -23.31
CA HIS A 289 -22.07 1.36 -23.33
C HIS A 289 -22.37 2.10 -24.63
N GLN A 290 -23.16 1.45 -25.50
CA GLN A 290 -23.50 1.97 -26.84
C GLN A 290 -24.70 2.94 -26.82
N GLU A 291 -25.34 3.09 -25.66
CA GLU A 291 -26.46 4.02 -25.47
C GLU A 291 -25.98 5.47 -25.43
N GLU A 292 -26.85 6.41 -25.81
CA GLU A 292 -26.51 7.83 -25.73
C GLU A 292 -26.66 8.35 -24.27
N PRO A 293 -25.63 9.00 -23.71
CA PRO A 293 -24.34 9.24 -24.33
C PRO A 293 -23.42 8.00 -24.34
N PHE A 294 -22.71 7.79 -25.46
CA PHE A 294 -21.72 6.71 -25.57
C PHE A 294 -20.64 6.85 -24.49
N ARG A 295 -20.34 5.76 -23.79
CA ARG A 295 -19.35 5.78 -22.70
C ARG A 295 -18.58 4.47 -22.59
N VAL A 296 -17.34 4.58 -22.08
CA VAL A 296 -16.48 3.46 -21.70
C VAL A 296 -16.35 3.49 -20.18
N GLY A 297 -16.76 2.41 -19.53
CA GLY A 297 -16.71 2.27 -18.09
C GLY A 297 -17.57 3.27 -17.29
N PRO A 298 -17.27 3.42 -15.97
CA PRO A 298 -16.22 2.74 -15.20
C PRO A 298 -16.53 1.27 -14.83
N ASP A 299 -17.71 0.76 -15.19
CA ASP A 299 -18.13 -0.61 -14.87
C ASP A 299 -17.24 -1.63 -15.60
N SER A 300 -16.97 -2.78 -14.97
CA SER A 300 -16.12 -3.83 -15.53
C SER A 300 -16.66 -5.23 -15.22
N LEU A 301 -16.42 -6.16 -16.14
CA LEU A 301 -16.66 -7.58 -15.92
C LEU A 301 -15.75 -8.18 -14.83
N GLY A 302 -14.57 -7.58 -14.63
CA GLY A 302 -13.58 -8.12 -13.71
C GLY A 302 -13.20 -9.56 -14.06
N TYR A 303 -13.20 -10.46 -13.10
CA TYR A 303 -12.86 -11.89 -13.31
C TYR A 303 -13.87 -12.65 -14.19
N ARG A 304 -15.08 -12.13 -14.39
CA ARG A 304 -16.13 -12.74 -15.25
C ARG A 304 -15.88 -12.53 -16.74
N ILE A 305 -14.78 -11.87 -17.11
CA ILE A 305 -14.43 -11.62 -18.52
C ILE A 305 -14.40 -12.91 -19.34
N LEU A 306 -13.88 -14.01 -18.76
CA LEU A 306 -13.78 -15.31 -19.44
C LEU A 306 -15.12 -16.01 -19.65
N GLU A 307 -16.20 -15.55 -19.02
CA GLU A 307 -17.54 -16.14 -19.13
C GLU A 307 -18.52 -15.21 -19.85
N GLU A 308 -18.39 -13.90 -19.65
CA GLU A 308 -19.40 -12.93 -20.07
C GLU A 308 -19.01 -12.10 -21.28
N SER A 309 -17.70 -11.94 -21.62
CA SER A 309 -17.31 -11.12 -22.77
C SER A 309 -17.56 -11.80 -24.09
N LEU A 310 -17.76 -11.02 -25.15
CA LEU A 310 -18.01 -11.51 -26.49
C LEU A 310 -16.90 -12.43 -27.00
N SER A 311 -15.65 -12.08 -26.76
CA SER A 311 -14.46 -12.82 -27.22
C SER A 311 -14.30 -14.18 -26.55
N PHE A 312 -14.95 -14.42 -25.41
CA PHE A 312 -14.97 -15.71 -24.73
C PHE A 312 -16.35 -16.43 -24.84
N GLY A 313 -17.20 -16.00 -25.77
CA GLY A 313 -18.50 -16.66 -26.07
C GLY A 313 -19.66 -16.11 -25.23
N GLY A 314 -19.45 -15.08 -24.44
CA GLY A 314 -20.50 -14.36 -23.71
C GLY A 314 -21.29 -13.38 -24.60
N LYS A 315 -21.92 -12.40 -23.96
CA LYS A 315 -22.84 -11.45 -24.66
C LYS A 315 -22.52 -9.98 -24.32
N VAL A 316 -21.52 -9.73 -23.53
CA VAL A 316 -21.20 -8.38 -23.02
C VAL A 316 -19.98 -7.84 -23.76
N LEU A 317 -20.11 -6.64 -24.30
CA LEU A 317 -19.02 -5.96 -25.00
C LEU A 317 -18.12 -5.22 -24.00
N CYS A 318 -16.82 -5.50 -24.05
CA CYS A 318 -15.82 -4.88 -23.22
C CYS A 318 -14.61 -4.38 -24.03
N THR A 319 -13.68 -3.70 -23.37
CA THR A 319 -12.49 -3.11 -24.01
C THR A 319 -11.56 -4.14 -24.63
N THR A 320 -11.43 -5.35 -24.06
CA THR A 320 -10.68 -6.45 -24.69
C THR A 320 -11.29 -6.85 -26.02
N ASP A 321 -12.62 -6.93 -26.13
CA ASP A 321 -13.32 -7.24 -27.39
C ASP A 321 -12.99 -6.18 -28.45
N ILE A 322 -12.96 -4.89 -28.07
CA ILE A 322 -12.58 -3.78 -28.97
C ILE A 322 -11.11 -3.89 -29.39
N ALA A 323 -10.22 -4.24 -28.49
CA ALA A 323 -8.78 -4.33 -28.78
C ALA A 323 -8.44 -5.39 -29.81
N ILE A 324 -9.14 -6.53 -29.78
CA ILE A 324 -8.92 -7.65 -30.70
C ILE A 324 -9.94 -7.72 -31.86
N ALA A 325 -10.95 -6.82 -31.90
CA ALA A 325 -11.97 -6.80 -32.95
C ALA A 325 -11.35 -6.79 -34.35
N ASN A 326 -11.94 -7.56 -35.26
CA ASN A 326 -11.57 -7.61 -36.66
C ASN A 326 -10.10 -8.05 -36.91
N LYS A 327 -9.41 -8.68 -35.94
CA LYS A 327 -8.03 -9.16 -36.03
C LYS A 327 -8.02 -10.70 -36.14
N THR A 328 -7.20 -11.21 -37.02
CA THR A 328 -6.94 -12.68 -37.15
C THR A 328 -5.85 -13.16 -36.22
N ASP A 329 -4.95 -12.26 -35.80
CA ASP A 329 -3.86 -12.53 -34.90
C ASP A 329 -3.91 -11.51 -33.73
N HIS A 330 -3.90 -12.01 -32.49
CA HIS A 330 -3.95 -11.21 -31.28
C HIS A 330 -3.34 -11.98 -30.08
N PRO A 331 -2.79 -11.27 -29.07
CA PRO A 331 -2.06 -11.89 -27.96
C PRO A 331 -2.96 -12.48 -26.85
N VAL A 332 -4.27 -12.53 -27.02
CA VAL A 332 -5.20 -12.99 -25.96
C VAL A 332 -5.50 -14.46 -26.12
N ASP A 333 -4.93 -15.30 -25.27
CA ASP A 333 -5.12 -16.74 -25.30
C ASP A 333 -6.57 -17.15 -25.09
N GLY A 334 -7.04 -18.06 -25.92
CA GLY A 334 -8.40 -18.63 -25.84
C GLY A 334 -9.53 -17.67 -26.26
N ALA A 335 -9.23 -16.42 -26.57
CA ALA A 335 -10.23 -15.49 -27.09
C ALA A 335 -10.47 -15.67 -28.58
N ILE A 336 -11.70 -15.36 -29.02
CA ILE A 336 -12.10 -15.37 -30.43
C ILE A 336 -12.44 -13.92 -30.82
N SER A 337 -11.69 -13.38 -31.78
CA SER A 337 -11.99 -12.05 -32.34
C SER A 337 -13.37 -12.02 -32.95
N GLN A 338 -14.13 -10.99 -32.58
CA GLN A 338 -15.47 -10.77 -33.15
C GLN A 338 -15.40 -9.78 -34.30
N ASN A 339 -16.25 -9.98 -35.28
CA ASN A 339 -16.42 -9.02 -36.38
C ASN A 339 -17.39 -7.91 -35.92
N LEU A 340 -16.85 -6.79 -35.48
CA LEU A 340 -17.59 -5.65 -34.98
C LEU A 340 -17.66 -4.53 -36.02
N ASP A 341 -18.66 -3.65 -35.90
CA ASP A 341 -18.78 -2.46 -36.73
C ASP A 341 -17.54 -1.56 -36.55
N GLU A 342 -16.91 -1.18 -37.66
CA GLU A 342 -15.71 -0.37 -37.68
C GLU A 342 -15.94 1.01 -37.01
N ALA A 343 -17.13 1.60 -37.17
CA ALA A 343 -17.45 2.88 -36.51
C ALA A 343 -17.52 2.74 -34.98
N LEU A 344 -18.10 1.65 -34.50
CA LEU A 344 -18.12 1.33 -33.05
C LEU A 344 -16.72 1.12 -32.49
N VAL A 345 -15.89 0.33 -33.19
CA VAL A 345 -14.50 0.07 -32.77
C VAL A 345 -13.70 1.38 -32.74
N PHE A 346 -13.85 2.21 -33.75
CA PHE A 346 -13.18 3.50 -33.80
C PHE A 346 -13.62 4.40 -32.64
N GLN A 347 -14.94 4.57 -32.45
CA GLN A 347 -15.48 5.40 -31.36
C GLN A 347 -15.02 4.94 -29.97
N ALA A 348 -15.00 3.63 -29.73
CA ALA A 348 -14.54 3.07 -28.47
C ALA A 348 -13.03 3.33 -28.24
N LYS A 349 -12.20 3.15 -29.27
CA LYS A 349 -10.76 3.45 -29.21
C LYS A 349 -10.46 4.93 -28.94
N GLU A 350 -11.17 5.83 -29.60
CA GLU A 350 -11.02 7.27 -29.35
C GLU A 350 -11.39 7.62 -27.90
N LYS A 351 -12.48 7.01 -27.37
CA LYS A 351 -12.86 7.25 -25.97
C LYS A 351 -11.87 6.66 -24.96
N ILE A 352 -11.31 5.49 -25.23
CA ILE A 352 -10.23 4.90 -24.42
C ILE A 352 -9.01 5.82 -24.43
N LYS A 353 -8.64 6.33 -25.62
CA LYS A 353 -7.53 7.26 -25.79
C LYS A 353 -7.74 8.55 -25.00
N GLU A 354 -8.91 9.17 -25.10
CA GLU A 354 -9.28 10.35 -24.31
C GLU A 354 -9.09 10.13 -22.81
N LEU A 355 -9.64 9.03 -22.29
CA LEU A 355 -9.56 8.71 -20.85
C LEU A 355 -8.12 8.53 -20.35
N ILE A 356 -7.26 7.89 -21.12
CA ILE A 356 -5.88 7.67 -20.71
C ILE A 356 -5.03 8.94 -20.84
N GLU A 357 -5.26 9.75 -21.89
CA GLU A 357 -4.56 11.03 -22.09
C GLU A 357 -4.92 12.05 -21.00
N ASP A 358 -6.18 12.13 -20.61
CA ASP A 358 -6.64 12.97 -19.49
C ASP A 358 -5.98 12.55 -18.17
N ALA A 359 -5.84 11.24 -17.94
CA ALA A 359 -5.21 10.71 -16.74
C ALA A 359 -3.69 10.93 -16.74
N ILE A 360 -3.02 10.80 -17.89
CA ILE A 360 -1.60 11.12 -18.07
C ILE A 360 -1.34 12.60 -17.79
N ASP A 361 -2.17 13.50 -18.31
CA ASP A 361 -2.03 14.94 -18.11
C ASP A 361 -2.13 15.31 -16.62
N GLN A 362 -3.04 14.69 -15.87
CA GLN A 362 -3.18 14.87 -14.42
C GLN A 362 -1.94 14.42 -13.64
N MET A 363 -1.22 13.41 -14.12
CA MET A 363 -0.04 12.86 -13.45
C MET A 363 1.25 13.60 -13.79
N LYS A 364 1.29 14.35 -14.87
CA LYS A 364 2.45 15.16 -15.27
C LYS A 364 2.52 16.44 -14.44
N THR A 365 3.75 16.84 -14.12
CA THR A 365 4.03 18.08 -13.39
C THR A 365 4.52 19.22 -14.29
N ASP A 366 4.82 18.91 -15.55
CA ASP A 366 5.25 19.87 -16.56
C ASP A 366 4.75 19.45 -17.97
N SER A 367 4.95 20.31 -18.95
CA SER A 367 4.50 20.09 -20.32
C SER A 367 5.46 19.27 -21.19
N GLN A 368 6.62 18.85 -20.67
CA GLN A 368 7.56 18.06 -21.44
C GLN A 368 7.02 16.66 -21.70
N GLU A 369 7.19 16.16 -22.92
CA GLU A 369 6.87 14.76 -23.22
C GLU A 369 7.89 13.83 -22.55
N ILE A 370 7.41 12.77 -21.92
CA ILE A 370 8.22 11.77 -21.25
C ILE A 370 7.82 10.36 -21.75
N PRO A 371 8.72 9.37 -21.74
CA PRO A 371 8.37 8.01 -22.14
C PRO A 371 7.32 7.41 -21.21
N ALA A 372 6.46 6.54 -21.76
CA ALA A 372 5.50 5.74 -21.01
C ALA A 372 5.81 4.26 -21.15
N ILE A 373 5.94 3.58 -20.01
CA ILE A 373 6.12 2.13 -19.93
C ILE A 373 4.75 1.51 -19.66
N LEU A 374 4.26 0.70 -20.60
CA LEU A 374 2.99 -0.01 -20.43
C LEU A 374 3.25 -1.40 -19.83
N VAL A 375 2.58 -1.70 -18.75
CA VAL A 375 2.63 -3.01 -18.08
C VAL A 375 1.22 -3.48 -17.75
N GLY A 376 1.10 -4.73 -17.28
CA GLY A 376 -0.18 -5.37 -16.98
C GLY A 376 -0.85 -5.98 -18.21
N GLY A 377 -1.56 -7.09 -18.02
CA GLY A 377 -2.17 -7.88 -19.10
C GLY A 377 -3.23 -7.16 -19.91
N GLY A 378 -3.79 -6.06 -19.40
CA GLY A 378 -4.74 -5.21 -20.11
C GLY A 378 -4.13 -4.20 -21.07
N SER A 379 -2.81 -4.05 -21.14
CA SER A 379 -2.11 -3.02 -21.95
C SER A 379 -2.48 -3.03 -23.42
N ILE A 380 -2.96 -4.14 -23.94
CA ILE A 380 -3.44 -4.31 -25.32
C ILE A 380 -4.56 -3.35 -25.73
N ILE A 381 -5.29 -2.77 -24.75
CA ILE A 381 -6.40 -1.84 -25.04
C ILE A 381 -5.90 -0.43 -25.35
N LEU A 382 -4.66 -0.11 -24.99
CA LEU A 382 -4.11 1.25 -25.13
C LEU A 382 -3.57 1.52 -26.54
N PRO A 383 -3.63 2.78 -27.00
CA PRO A 383 -3.08 3.16 -28.29
C PRO A 383 -1.54 3.20 -28.29
N GLU A 384 -0.94 3.04 -29.45
CA GLU A 384 0.51 3.13 -29.65
C GLU A 384 1.07 4.55 -29.48
N THR A 385 0.21 5.57 -29.56
CA THR A 385 0.58 6.98 -29.40
C THR A 385 -0.42 7.69 -28.52
N MET A 386 0.08 8.48 -27.58
CA MET A 386 -0.73 9.23 -26.62
C MET A 386 -0.17 10.66 -26.46
N ALA A 387 -1.04 11.64 -26.29
CA ALA A 387 -0.63 13.02 -26.04
C ALA A 387 0.18 13.12 -24.73
N GLY A 388 1.24 13.92 -24.76
CA GLY A 388 2.12 14.09 -23.59
C GLY A 388 3.15 12.97 -23.39
N VAL A 389 3.19 11.98 -24.27
CA VAL A 389 4.12 10.82 -24.24
C VAL A 389 5.08 10.91 -25.43
N SER A 390 6.39 10.87 -25.17
CA SER A 390 7.42 10.92 -26.22
C SER A 390 7.53 9.59 -26.98
N GLU A 391 7.39 8.46 -26.28
CA GLU A 391 7.39 7.13 -26.84
C GLU A 391 6.65 6.16 -25.91
N VAL A 392 6.06 5.13 -26.48
CA VAL A 392 5.40 4.04 -25.75
C VAL A 392 6.28 2.81 -25.77
N ILE A 393 6.61 2.27 -24.59
CA ILE A 393 7.48 1.13 -24.41
C ILE A 393 6.68 0.00 -23.75
N ILE A 394 6.64 -1.15 -24.40
CA ILE A 394 6.07 -2.38 -23.85
C ILE A 394 7.23 -3.37 -23.69
N PRO A 395 7.77 -3.55 -22.48
CA PRO A 395 8.89 -4.44 -22.27
C PRO A 395 8.46 -5.91 -22.35
N ASP A 396 9.42 -6.81 -22.60
CA ASP A 396 9.17 -8.25 -22.46
C ASP A 396 8.72 -8.57 -21.02
N ASN A 397 7.80 -9.51 -20.87
CA ASN A 397 7.17 -9.89 -19.57
C ASN A 397 6.43 -8.73 -18.87
N TYR A 398 5.90 -7.80 -19.63
CA TYR A 398 5.12 -6.65 -19.11
C TYR A 398 3.93 -7.07 -18.24
N ASP A 399 3.35 -8.23 -18.47
CA ASP A 399 2.24 -8.82 -17.73
C ASP A 399 2.66 -9.34 -16.34
N ALA A 400 3.96 -9.58 -16.13
CA ALA A 400 4.53 -10.01 -14.85
C ALA A 400 5.20 -8.88 -14.05
N ALA A 401 5.11 -7.63 -14.50
CA ALA A 401 5.82 -6.50 -13.90
C ALA A 401 5.57 -6.36 -12.38
N ASN A 402 4.34 -6.54 -11.91
CA ASN A 402 4.00 -6.50 -10.49
C ASN A 402 4.77 -7.55 -9.68
N ALA A 403 4.78 -8.81 -10.12
CA ALA A 403 5.50 -9.89 -9.45
C ALA A 403 7.03 -9.68 -9.50
N ILE A 404 7.55 -9.18 -10.62
CA ILE A 404 8.97 -8.84 -10.77
C ILE A 404 9.34 -7.72 -9.78
N GLY A 405 8.53 -6.66 -9.71
CA GLY A 405 8.75 -5.56 -8.77
C GLY A 405 8.73 -5.99 -7.31
N ALA A 406 7.80 -6.89 -6.94
CA ALA A 406 7.76 -7.51 -5.62
C ALA A 406 9.06 -8.27 -5.31
N ALA A 407 9.56 -9.07 -6.28
CA ALA A 407 10.79 -9.85 -6.13
C ALA A 407 12.08 -9.00 -6.06
N LEU A 408 12.02 -7.75 -6.51
CA LEU A 408 13.09 -6.78 -6.44
C LEU A 408 13.08 -5.93 -5.16
N GLY A 409 12.12 -6.17 -4.27
CA GLY A 409 11.98 -5.41 -3.04
C GLY A 409 13.26 -5.42 -2.20
N GLU A 410 13.57 -4.25 -1.61
CA GLU A 410 14.66 -4.08 -0.65
C GLU A 410 14.07 -3.97 0.75
N VAL A 411 14.81 -4.37 1.76
CA VAL A 411 14.41 -4.18 3.15
C VAL A 411 14.86 -2.80 3.61
N ALA A 412 13.97 -2.06 4.26
CA ALA A 412 14.29 -0.72 4.73
C ALA A 412 14.16 -0.56 6.24
N GLY A 413 14.96 0.38 6.76
CA GLY A 413 14.79 0.99 8.06
C GLY A 413 14.47 2.47 7.90
N GLU A 414 13.56 2.96 8.72
CA GLU A 414 13.11 4.35 8.72
C GLU A 414 13.22 4.97 10.10
N VAL A 415 13.54 6.25 10.11
CA VAL A 415 13.47 7.13 11.28
C VAL A 415 12.65 8.35 10.91
N ASN A 416 11.70 8.69 11.75
CA ASN A 416 10.92 9.93 11.64
C ASN A 416 10.77 10.51 13.05
N SER A 417 11.66 11.41 13.43
CA SER A 417 11.74 11.90 14.79
C SER A 417 12.08 13.39 14.85
N VAL A 418 11.63 14.03 15.92
CA VAL A 418 11.95 15.43 16.22
C VAL A 418 13.23 15.48 17.04
N TYR A 419 14.19 16.29 16.60
CA TYR A 419 15.47 16.52 17.26
C TYR A 419 15.60 17.98 17.67
N SER A 420 16.10 18.20 18.89
CA SER A 420 16.46 19.53 19.38
C SER A 420 17.87 19.90 18.89
N LEU A 421 18.02 21.11 18.39
CA LEU A 421 19.33 21.67 18.01
C LEU A 421 20.00 22.49 19.14
N GLU A 422 19.54 22.35 20.39
CA GLU A 422 20.08 23.08 21.53
C GLU A 422 21.53 22.67 21.84
N HIS A 423 21.85 21.38 21.64
CA HIS A 423 23.16 20.80 21.98
C HIS A 423 23.84 20.10 20.80
N HIS A 424 23.18 20.05 19.65
CA HIS A 424 23.68 19.39 18.45
C HIS A 424 23.49 20.29 17.22
N THR A 425 24.38 20.14 16.26
CA THR A 425 24.22 20.74 14.95
C THR A 425 23.17 19.95 14.14
N GLN A 426 22.62 20.57 13.09
CA GLN A 426 21.72 19.88 12.20
C GLN A 426 22.41 18.67 11.51
N GLU A 427 23.68 18.78 11.16
CA GLU A 427 24.46 17.70 10.55
C GLU A 427 24.61 16.51 11.51
N GLU A 428 24.95 16.77 12.78
CA GLU A 428 25.07 15.69 13.79
C GLU A 428 23.76 14.92 14.00
N VAL A 429 22.60 15.61 14.07
CA VAL A 429 21.32 14.93 14.26
C VAL A 429 20.88 14.17 13.00
N VAL A 430 21.23 14.63 11.80
CA VAL A 430 21.03 13.89 10.55
C VAL A 430 21.85 12.61 10.54
N ASP A 431 23.13 12.67 10.95
CA ASP A 431 24.00 11.47 11.01
C ASP A 431 23.47 10.46 12.04
N ILE A 432 23.00 10.92 13.20
CA ILE A 432 22.36 10.07 14.22
C ILE A 432 21.13 9.37 13.62
N ALA A 433 20.28 10.10 12.91
CA ALA A 433 19.08 9.54 12.30
C ALA A 433 19.41 8.54 11.17
N ILE A 434 20.44 8.81 10.36
CA ILE A 434 20.91 7.87 9.31
C ILE A 434 21.41 6.58 9.95
N GLU A 435 22.22 6.66 10.99
CA GLU A 435 22.76 5.45 11.64
C GLU A 435 21.65 4.63 12.31
N ALA A 436 20.69 5.28 12.95
CA ALA A 436 19.51 4.61 13.50
C ALA A 436 18.68 3.90 12.40
N ALA A 437 18.48 4.56 11.26
CA ALA A 437 17.79 3.95 10.11
C ALA A 437 18.58 2.78 9.51
N ARG A 438 19.93 2.86 9.44
CA ARG A 438 20.81 1.75 9.04
C ARG A 438 20.64 0.54 9.95
N GLN A 439 20.69 0.78 11.25
CA GLN A 439 20.52 -0.29 12.23
C GLN A 439 19.14 -0.95 12.14
N ALA A 440 18.09 -0.15 11.95
CA ALA A 440 16.73 -0.65 11.74
C ALA A 440 16.63 -1.52 10.46
N ALA A 441 17.27 -1.11 9.35
CA ALA A 441 17.30 -1.88 8.13
C ALA A 441 18.00 -3.25 8.31
N VAL A 442 19.15 -3.27 8.99
CA VAL A 442 19.89 -4.52 9.30
C VAL A 442 19.04 -5.44 10.19
N THR A 443 18.41 -4.90 11.23
CA THR A 443 17.53 -5.67 12.12
C THR A 443 16.36 -6.30 11.37
N SER A 444 15.83 -5.58 10.37
CA SER A 444 14.75 -6.08 9.48
C SER A 444 15.25 -7.09 8.43
N GLY A 445 16.55 -7.33 8.32
CA GLY A 445 17.13 -8.35 7.45
C GLY A 445 17.89 -7.83 6.22
N ALA A 446 18.18 -6.54 6.14
CA ALA A 446 19.01 -6.00 5.05
C ALA A 446 20.49 -6.41 5.21
N SER A 447 21.16 -6.66 4.08
CA SER A 447 22.61 -6.88 4.04
C SER A 447 23.34 -5.56 4.25
N GLN A 448 24.21 -5.51 5.26
CA GLN A 448 24.95 -4.32 5.64
C GLN A 448 25.77 -3.72 4.48
N ASP A 449 26.34 -4.56 3.62
CA ASP A 449 27.18 -4.14 2.49
C ASP A 449 26.39 -3.49 1.35
N THR A 450 25.06 -3.63 1.35
CA THR A 450 24.17 -3.10 0.31
C THR A 450 23.38 -1.87 0.73
N LEU A 451 23.55 -1.43 1.98
CA LEU A 451 22.80 -0.31 2.54
C LEU A 451 23.09 0.99 1.81
N LYS A 452 22.03 1.64 1.37
CA LYS A 452 22.05 2.98 0.77
C LYS A 452 21.02 3.87 1.43
N THR A 453 21.35 5.13 1.62
CA THR A 453 20.39 6.14 2.05
C THR A 453 19.48 6.49 0.86
N VAL A 454 18.19 6.23 0.99
CA VAL A 454 17.19 6.45 -0.07
C VAL A 454 16.78 7.91 -0.09
N PHE A 455 16.45 8.47 1.07
CA PHE A 455 16.21 9.91 1.22
C PHE A 455 16.54 10.39 2.65
N VAL A 456 16.78 11.68 2.75
CA VAL A 456 16.85 12.44 4.00
C VAL A 456 16.02 13.71 3.81
N GLU A 457 15.06 13.94 4.69
CA GLU A 457 14.25 15.14 4.71
C GLU A 457 14.39 15.81 6.07
N VAL A 458 14.71 17.08 6.07
CA VAL A 458 14.83 17.92 7.28
C VAL A 458 13.80 19.02 7.21
N ILE A 459 12.84 18.99 8.12
CA ILE A 459 11.75 19.97 8.20
C ILE A 459 11.98 20.84 9.43
N PRO A 460 12.37 22.12 9.27
CA PRO A 460 12.49 23.04 10.41
C PRO A 460 11.14 23.28 11.07
N LEU A 461 11.08 23.14 12.38
CA LEU A 461 9.90 23.42 13.17
C LEU A 461 10.02 24.82 13.79
N ALA A 462 9.86 25.85 12.94
CA ALA A 462 10.14 27.26 13.29
C ALA A 462 9.29 27.81 14.45
N TYR A 463 8.18 27.15 14.77
CA TYR A 463 7.31 27.51 15.89
C TYR A 463 7.71 26.88 17.22
N LEU A 464 8.75 26.01 17.21
CA LEU A 464 9.26 25.41 18.43
C LEU A 464 10.36 26.28 19.05
N PRO A 465 10.33 26.57 20.35
CA PRO A 465 11.48 27.13 21.04
C PRO A 465 12.64 26.13 20.95
N LYS A 466 13.87 26.64 20.90
CA LYS A 466 15.12 25.87 20.87
C LYS A 466 15.50 25.23 19.51
N GLN A 467 14.99 25.77 18.41
CA GLN A 467 15.34 25.34 17.07
C GLN A 467 15.28 23.81 16.93
N ALA A 468 14.08 23.26 16.84
CA ALA A 468 13.86 21.85 16.58
C ALA A 468 13.68 21.56 15.09
N VAL A 469 14.09 20.37 14.67
CA VAL A 469 13.89 19.86 13.30
C VAL A 469 13.21 18.49 13.37
N ASN A 470 12.27 18.25 12.47
CA ASN A 470 11.80 16.89 12.21
C ASN A 470 12.68 16.30 11.12
N ILE A 471 13.31 15.16 11.41
CA ILE A 471 14.17 14.45 10.48
C ILE A 471 13.51 13.15 10.09
N LYS A 472 13.38 12.96 8.77
CA LYS A 472 12.94 11.70 8.19
C LYS A 472 14.07 11.13 7.37
N VAL A 473 14.47 9.90 7.69
CA VAL A 473 15.51 9.17 6.99
C VAL A 473 14.99 7.80 6.62
N LYS A 474 15.29 7.37 5.40
CA LYS A 474 15.09 6.01 4.94
C LYS A 474 16.39 5.45 4.40
N VAL A 475 16.78 4.30 4.93
CA VAL A 475 17.89 3.49 4.45
C VAL A 475 17.36 2.16 3.97
N ALA A 476 17.74 1.73 2.78
CA ALA A 476 17.33 0.43 2.22
C ALA A 476 18.55 -0.38 1.77
N GLY A 477 18.39 -1.69 1.75
CA GLY A 477 19.40 -2.62 1.27
C GLY A 477 18.78 -3.92 0.80
N LYS A 478 19.56 -4.70 0.03
CA LYS A 478 19.13 -6.01 -0.43
C LYS A 478 18.95 -6.96 0.76
N LEU A 479 18.01 -7.86 0.64
CA LEU A 479 17.79 -8.88 1.64
C LEU A 479 19.05 -9.75 1.84
N SER A 480 19.43 -10.00 3.10
CA SER A 480 20.53 -10.89 3.45
C SER A 480 20.09 -12.34 3.40
N PHE A 481 20.67 -13.14 2.51
CA PHE A 481 20.34 -14.56 2.30
C PHE A 481 21.14 -15.49 3.21
N SER A 482 21.42 -15.16 4.46
CA SER A 482 22.03 -16.15 5.35
C SER A 482 20.97 -17.17 5.78
N LYS A 483 21.20 -18.47 5.44
CA LYS A 483 20.29 -19.57 5.83
C LYS A 483 20.00 -19.66 7.33
N ALA A 484 20.88 -19.14 8.17
CA ALA A 484 20.72 -19.12 9.63
C ALA A 484 19.60 -18.20 10.11
N THR A 485 19.45 -17.03 9.49
CA THR A 485 18.44 -16.03 9.87
C THR A 485 17.02 -16.42 9.39
N ALA A 486 16.93 -17.16 8.29
CA ALA A 486 15.65 -17.62 7.75
C ALA A 486 14.99 -18.72 8.62
N MET A 487 15.79 -19.63 9.20
CA MET A 487 15.26 -20.75 10.01
C MET A 487 14.84 -20.35 11.43
N GLU A 488 15.45 -19.34 12.04
CA GLU A 488 15.04 -18.86 13.37
C GLU A 488 13.70 -18.11 13.34
N LYS A 489 13.43 -17.35 12.28
CA LYS A 489 12.19 -16.56 12.14
C LYS A 489 10.95 -17.36 11.73
N VAL A 490 11.08 -18.59 11.25
CA VAL A 490 9.94 -19.47 10.90
C VAL A 490 9.49 -20.31 12.10
N ARG A 491 10.33 -20.46 13.15
CA ARG A 491 10.06 -21.26 14.36
C ARG A 491 9.51 -20.44 15.53
N SER A 492 9.56 -19.13 15.50
CA SER A 492 8.91 -18.21 16.43
C SER A 492 7.56 -17.73 15.87
#